data_1ae7270757942003a3d57539023b4cce
#
_entry.id   1ae7270757942003a3d57539023b4cce
#
_cell.length_a   1.000
_cell.length_b   1.000
_cell.length_c   1.000
_cell.angle_alpha   90.00
_cell.angle_beta   90.00
_cell.angle_gamma   90.00
#
_symmetry.space_group_name_H-M   'P 1'
#
loop_
_entity.id
_entity.type
_entity.pdbx_description
1 polymer ?
#
loop_
_entity_poly.entity_id
_entity_poly.type
_entity_poly.pdbx_seq_one_letter_code
_entity_poly.pdbx_strand_id
1 'polypeptide(L)'
;MKQYASDKFTWGYEIEWGDVDRRLTPPEHLGKWEFAETDIVNIHEPFKYIACDPLGTEPYMGGEINTKPTATWKEQVDRVMELHQFFVDNGNQPSASCVNHGHLHVFVPGLKDDVASLKKLVTYIKANQADTIESCYGFYEAGQMKGSKGAKMYLKYDGGREMPEYMCDNIINLATDFEHFIKLHAAGKDGVSMGRPFRYAINTYCMKHTGTIEFRCFRSSIKRDEIESQFRFAEKFIDAALNDGPSVKEILAADTYKFPPFVWDLNEYIGWINTKWDKERGNKQREYLAVA
;
A
#
# COMPACT_ATOMS: atom_id res chain seq x y z
N MET A 1 17.08 -17.42 -20.18
CA MET A 1 16.52 -16.56 -19.11
C MET A 1 15.59 -17.41 -18.26
N LYS A 2 15.59 -17.19 -16.96
CA LYS A 2 14.65 -17.85 -16.06
C LYS A 2 13.23 -17.33 -16.35
N GLN A 3 12.27 -18.22 -16.50
CA GLN A 3 10.87 -17.85 -16.68
C GLN A 3 10.18 -17.94 -15.33
N TYR A 4 9.43 -16.90 -14.98
CA TYR A 4 8.67 -16.83 -13.73
C TYR A 4 7.21 -17.15 -14.03
N ALA A 5 6.71 -18.22 -13.43
CA ALA A 5 5.33 -18.64 -13.60
C ALA A 5 4.48 -18.11 -12.46
N SER A 6 3.41 -17.37 -12.77
CA SER A 6 2.56 -16.71 -11.76
C SER A 6 1.82 -17.68 -10.84
N ASP A 7 1.63 -18.93 -11.28
CA ASP A 7 1.07 -20.02 -10.46
C ASP A 7 1.96 -20.46 -9.29
N LYS A 8 3.20 -19.93 -9.23
CA LYS A 8 4.15 -20.15 -8.12
C LYS A 8 4.24 -18.99 -7.14
N PHE A 9 3.57 -17.87 -7.43
CA PHE A 9 3.59 -16.73 -6.54
C PHE A 9 2.82 -17.02 -5.25
N THR A 10 3.25 -16.37 -4.16
CA THR A 10 2.53 -16.39 -2.89
C THR A 10 2.04 -14.98 -2.58
N TRP A 11 0.84 -14.88 -2.05
CA TRP A 11 0.09 -13.64 -1.93
C TRP A 11 -0.22 -13.31 -0.48
N GLY A 12 -0.05 -12.05 -0.10
CA GLY A 12 -0.46 -11.49 1.17
C GLY A 12 -1.16 -10.14 0.97
N TYR A 13 -1.91 -9.71 1.96
CA TYR A 13 -2.61 -8.44 1.91
C TYR A 13 -2.63 -7.80 3.29
N GLU A 14 -2.24 -6.53 3.35
CA GLU A 14 -2.41 -5.67 4.51
C GLU A 14 -3.64 -4.82 4.26
N ILE A 15 -4.63 -4.95 5.13
CA ILE A 15 -5.93 -4.29 4.96
C ILE A 15 -6.09 -3.25 6.05
N GLU A 16 -6.39 -2.03 5.66
CA GLU A 16 -6.84 -1.00 6.58
C GLU A 16 -8.36 -0.85 6.45
N TRP A 17 -9.10 -1.18 7.50
CA TRP A 17 -10.53 -0.94 7.58
C TRP A 17 -10.87 -0.01 8.73
N GLY A 18 -11.86 0.87 8.50
CA GLY A 18 -12.57 1.59 9.55
C GLY A 18 -13.70 0.75 10.15
N ASP A 19 -14.27 1.24 11.24
CA ASP A 19 -15.47 0.74 11.88
C ASP A 19 -15.42 -0.75 12.31
N VAL A 20 -14.23 -1.22 12.68
CA VAL A 20 -13.99 -2.56 13.22
C VAL A 20 -13.45 -2.51 14.64
N ASP A 21 -13.95 -3.39 15.51
CA ASP A 21 -13.52 -3.49 16.90
C ASP A 21 -12.18 -4.23 17.01
N ARG A 22 -11.15 -3.53 17.43
CA ARG A 22 -9.79 -4.09 17.60
C ARG A 22 -9.64 -5.09 18.74
N ARG A 23 -10.60 -5.16 19.64
CA ARG A 23 -10.63 -6.16 20.72
C ARG A 23 -11.01 -7.54 20.19
N LEU A 24 -11.63 -7.59 19.01
CA LEU A 24 -11.88 -8.84 18.31
C LEU A 24 -10.57 -9.37 17.74
N THR A 25 -10.20 -10.56 18.11
CA THR A 25 -9.06 -11.26 17.54
C THR A 25 -9.53 -12.07 16.33
N PRO A 26 -9.10 -11.72 15.10
CA PRO A 26 -9.43 -12.53 13.95
C PRO A 26 -8.94 -13.97 14.13
N PRO A 27 -9.64 -14.98 13.60
CA PRO A 27 -9.13 -16.35 13.53
C PRO A 27 -7.73 -16.37 12.90
N GLU A 28 -6.81 -17.15 13.48
CA GLU A 28 -5.39 -17.16 13.07
C GLU A 28 -5.18 -17.45 11.59
N HIS A 29 -6.06 -18.27 10.99
CA HIS A 29 -5.97 -18.60 9.56
C HIS A 29 -6.35 -17.44 8.64
N LEU A 30 -7.09 -16.44 9.12
CA LEU A 30 -7.48 -15.26 8.35
C LEU A 30 -6.40 -14.17 8.40
N GLY A 31 -5.85 -13.90 9.58
CA GLY A 31 -4.85 -12.86 9.74
C GLY A 31 -4.63 -12.47 11.19
N LYS A 32 -3.90 -11.40 11.37
CA LYS A 32 -3.62 -10.79 12.69
C LYS A 32 -3.57 -9.29 12.58
N TRP A 33 -3.88 -8.60 13.66
CA TRP A 33 -3.60 -7.17 13.78
C TRP A 33 -2.10 -6.90 13.63
N GLU A 34 -1.71 -5.89 12.89
CA GLU A 34 -0.29 -5.52 12.75
C GLU A 34 0.27 -5.00 14.08
N PHE A 35 -0.55 -4.26 14.81
CA PHE A 35 -0.15 -3.66 16.09
C PHE A 35 -0.88 -4.33 17.24
N ALA A 36 -0.14 -4.83 18.22
CA ALA A 36 -0.70 -5.22 19.51
C ALA A 36 -1.23 -3.98 20.24
N GLU A 37 -2.21 -4.15 21.13
CA GLU A 37 -2.81 -3.06 21.93
C GLU A 37 -1.78 -2.17 22.65
N THR A 38 -0.62 -2.73 22.99
CA THR A 38 0.47 -2.02 23.68
C THR A 38 1.23 -1.04 22.78
N ASP A 39 1.18 -1.19 21.46
CA ASP A 39 1.91 -0.34 20.52
C ASP A 39 1.15 0.95 20.17
N ILE A 40 -0.11 1.01 20.54
CA ILE A 40 -1.00 2.17 20.31
C ILE A 40 -0.56 3.40 21.11
N VAL A 41 0.22 3.22 22.18
CA VAL A 41 0.61 4.29 23.11
C VAL A 41 1.78 5.13 22.58
N ASN A 42 2.56 4.65 21.62
CA ASN A 42 3.69 5.39 21.05
C ASN A 42 3.30 6.12 19.75
N ILE A 43 2.43 7.08 19.90
CA ILE A 43 1.80 7.85 18.85
C ILE A 43 2.73 8.97 18.39
N HIS A 44 3.60 8.68 17.45
CA HIS A 44 4.38 9.72 16.77
C HIS A 44 4.08 9.85 15.26
N GLU A 45 3.12 9.09 14.75
CA GLU A 45 2.69 9.22 13.35
C GLU A 45 1.21 9.61 13.25
N PRO A 46 0.89 10.90 13.09
CA PRO A 46 -0.49 11.39 13.11
C PRO A 46 -1.39 10.81 12.00
N PHE A 47 -0.80 10.23 10.95
CA PHE A 47 -1.55 9.68 9.80
C PHE A 47 -2.04 8.25 9.95
N LYS A 48 -1.39 7.43 10.75
CA LYS A 48 -1.92 6.10 11.12
C LYS A 48 -3.21 6.19 11.93
N TYR A 49 -3.47 7.35 12.50
CA TYR A 49 -4.67 7.68 13.29
C TYR A 49 -5.84 8.18 12.48
N ILE A 50 -5.64 8.60 11.26
CA ILE A 50 -6.73 9.07 10.41
C ILE A 50 -7.57 7.87 9.93
N ALA A 51 -6.95 6.73 9.74
CA ALA A 51 -7.62 5.48 9.40
C ALA A 51 -8.21 4.75 10.63
N CYS A 52 -7.72 5.07 11.82
CA CYS A 52 -8.13 4.46 13.08
C CYS A 52 -8.45 5.58 14.03
N ASP A 53 -9.50 5.58 14.78
CA ASP A 53 -9.86 6.69 15.70
C ASP A 53 -8.63 7.50 16.16
N PRO A 54 -8.43 8.72 15.64
CA PRO A 54 -7.22 9.50 15.89
C PRO A 54 -7.10 9.95 17.34
N LEU A 55 -8.15 9.80 18.12
CA LEU A 55 -8.18 10.22 19.52
C LEU A 55 -7.87 9.07 20.49
N GLY A 56 -7.89 7.82 20.02
CA GLY A 56 -7.72 6.65 20.86
C GLY A 56 -8.75 6.58 21.99
N THR A 57 -9.85 7.31 21.84
CA THR A 57 -10.93 7.41 22.85
C THR A 57 -12.00 6.37 22.63
N GLU A 58 -12.11 5.87 21.38
CA GLU A 58 -13.04 4.80 21.06
C GLU A 58 -12.27 3.58 20.52
N PRO A 59 -12.31 2.45 21.22
CA PRO A 59 -11.56 1.24 20.83
C PRO A 59 -12.08 0.55 19.57
N TYR A 60 -13.02 1.16 18.85
CA TYR A 60 -13.84 0.52 17.83
C TYR A 60 -13.53 0.93 16.40
N MET A 61 -12.57 1.82 16.15
CA MET A 61 -12.54 2.53 14.87
C MET A 61 -11.43 2.10 13.92
N GLY A 62 -11.20 0.81 13.81
CA GLY A 62 -10.43 0.29 12.71
C GLY A 62 -8.94 0.08 12.97
N GLY A 63 -8.25 -0.45 11.99
CA GLY A 63 -6.84 -0.81 12.09
C GLY A 63 -6.35 -1.50 10.84
N GLU A 64 -5.07 -1.81 10.84
CA GLU A 64 -4.38 -2.55 9.81
C GLU A 64 -4.29 -4.02 10.18
N ILE A 65 -4.77 -4.90 9.29
CA ILE A 65 -4.79 -6.35 9.48
C ILE A 65 -3.92 -6.98 8.41
N ASN A 66 -2.89 -7.70 8.83
CA ASN A 66 -2.06 -8.52 7.97
C ASN A 66 -2.70 -9.88 7.78
N THR A 67 -3.15 -10.19 6.57
CA THR A 67 -3.69 -11.50 6.24
C THR A 67 -2.58 -12.55 6.18
N LYS A 68 -2.94 -13.80 6.49
CA LYS A 68 -1.99 -14.91 6.34
C LYS A 68 -1.73 -15.17 4.84
N PRO A 69 -0.48 -15.37 4.39
CA PRO A 69 -0.19 -15.61 2.98
C PRO A 69 -0.87 -16.86 2.41
N THR A 70 -1.22 -16.81 1.12
CA THR A 70 -1.85 -17.90 0.37
C THR A 70 -1.06 -18.28 -0.87
N ALA A 71 -1.29 -19.48 -1.40
CA ALA A 71 -0.67 -19.98 -2.62
C ALA A 71 -1.27 -19.34 -3.89
N THR A 72 -2.50 -18.85 -3.82
CA THR A 72 -3.16 -18.21 -4.95
C THR A 72 -3.82 -16.89 -4.51
N TRP A 73 -3.88 -15.92 -5.41
CA TRP A 73 -4.56 -14.67 -5.11
C TRP A 73 -6.08 -14.86 -4.91
N LYS A 74 -6.69 -15.88 -5.52
CA LYS A 74 -8.11 -16.20 -5.32
C LYS A 74 -8.40 -16.60 -3.89
N GLU A 75 -7.58 -17.48 -3.32
CA GLU A 75 -7.66 -17.84 -1.90
C GLU A 75 -7.44 -16.61 -1.00
N GLN A 76 -6.58 -15.67 -1.42
CA GLN A 76 -6.36 -14.46 -0.65
C GLN A 76 -7.60 -13.55 -0.65
N VAL A 77 -8.27 -13.42 -1.80
CA VAL A 77 -9.55 -12.69 -1.88
C VAL A 77 -10.62 -13.36 -1.01
N ASP A 78 -10.75 -14.68 -1.07
CA ASP A 78 -11.69 -15.42 -0.23
C ASP A 78 -11.43 -15.19 1.26
N ARG A 79 -10.16 -15.20 1.66
CA ARG A 79 -9.72 -14.91 3.04
C ARG A 79 -10.08 -13.50 3.49
N VAL A 80 -9.89 -12.51 2.63
CA VAL A 80 -10.29 -11.12 2.90
C VAL A 80 -11.80 -11.01 3.09
N MET A 81 -12.57 -11.69 2.26
CA MET A 81 -14.03 -11.68 2.37
C MET A 81 -14.52 -12.44 3.61
N GLU A 82 -13.86 -13.53 3.98
CA GLU A 82 -14.14 -14.25 5.23
C GLU A 82 -13.80 -13.39 6.47
N LEU A 83 -12.70 -12.66 6.43
CA LEU A 83 -12.33 -11.71 7.46
C LEU A 83 -13.37 -10.58 7.59
N HIS A 84 -13.85 -10.05 6.47
CA HIS A 84 -14.94 -9.07 6.45
C HIS A 84 -16.19 -9.64 7.13
N GLN A 85 -16.59 -10.86 6.75
CA GLN A 85 -17.76 -11.53 7.33
C GLN A 85 -17.60 -11.78 8.84
N PHE A 86 -16.38 -12.16 9.29
CA PHE A 86 -16.08 -12.31 10.71
C PHE A 86 -16.42 -11.04 11.50
N PHE A 87 -16.03 -9.86 11.01
CA PHE A 87 -16.36 -8.61 11.68
C PHE A 87 -17.85 -8.30 11.64
N VAL A 88 -18.53 -8.55 10.52
CA VAL A 88 -19.99 -8.38 10.40
C VAL A 88 -20.73 -9.27 11.38
N ASP A 89 -20.35 -10.54 11.50
CA ASP A 89 -20.96 -11.50 12.41
C ASP A 89 -20.78 -11.13 13.89
N ASN A 90 -19.75 -10.34 14.19
CA ASN A 90 -19.48 -9.79 15.52
C ASN A 90 -20.02 -8.35 15.71
N GLY A 91 -20.97 -7.94 14.87
CA GLY A 91 -21.70 -6.68 15.03
C GLY A 91 -20.98 -5.43 14.52
N ASN A 92 -19.90 -5.59 13.75
CA ASN A 92 -19.18 -4.49 13.14
C ASN A 92 -19.70 -4.21 11.72
N GLN A 93 -19.34 -3.06 11.19
CA GLN A 93 -19.62 -2.66 9.80
C GLN A 93 -18.34 -2.19 9.13
N PRO A 94 -17.44 -3.12 8.73
CA PRO A 94 -16.17 -2.72 8.11
C PRO A 94 -16.38 -1.73 6.99
N SER A 95 -15.63 -0.66 7.00
CA SER A 95 -15.68 0.39 5.98
C SER A 95 -14.31 0.62 5.36
N ALA A 96 -14.29 1.02 4.10
CA ALA A 96 -13.09 1.47 3.41
C ALA A 96 -13.28 2.94 3.03
N SER A 97 -12.56 3.83 3.71
CA SER A 97 -12.60 5.26 3.43
C SER A 97 -11.51 5.67 2.42
N CYS A 98 -11.54 6.93 2.01
CA CYS A 98 -10.51 7.48 1.11
C CYS A 98 -9.09 7.50 1.71
N VAL A 99 -8.95 7.29 3.00
CA VAL A 99 -7.66 7.27 3.71
C VAL A 99 -7.18 5.86 4.04
N ASN A 100 -8.00 4.84 3.80
CA ASN A 100 -7.62 3.45 4.03
C ASN A 100 -6.87 2.87 2.84
N HIS A 101 -5.78 2.18 3.12
CA HIS A 101 -4.93 1.55 2.12
C HIS A 101 -5.07 0.03 2.14
N GLY A 102 -4.82 -0.58 0.98
CA GLY A 102 -4.62 -2.00 0.84
C GLY A 102 -3.23 -2.24 0.27
N HIS A 103 -2.33 -2.81 1.06
CA HIS A 103 -0.99 -3.14 0.58
C HIS A 103 -0.96 -4.61 0.17
N LEU A 104 -0.70 -4.84 -1.10
CA LEU A 104 -0.65 -6.18 -1.65
C LEU A 104 0.80 -6.65 -1.73
N HIS A 105 1.07 -7.79 -1.13
CA HIS A 105 2.39 -8.41 -1.09
C HIS A 105 2.46 -9.62 -2.01
N VAL A 106 3.49 -9.66 -2.86
CA VAL A 106 3.73 -10.78 -3.76
C VAL A 106 5.13 -11.34 -3.54
N PHE A 107 5.21 -12.59 -3.11
CA PHE A 107 6.46 -13.31 -3.07
C PHE A 107 6.66 -14.05 -4.40
N VAL A 108 7.79 -13.78 -5.06
CA VAL A 108 8.20 -14.42 -6.32
C VAL A 108 9.39 -15.34 -6.04
N PRO A 109 9.20 -16.66 -6.10
CA PRO A 109 10.25 -17.61 -5.74
C PRO A 109 11.52 -17.44 -6.57
N GLY A 110 12.65 -17.29 -5.90
CA GLY A 110 13.97 -17.19 -6.52
C GLY A 110 14.29 -15.86 -7.21
N LEU A 111 13.44 -14.84 -7.05
CA LEU A 111 13.71 -13.51 -7.61
C LEU A 111 14.89 -12.84 -6.89
N LYS A 112 15.06 -13.06 -5.60
CA LYS A 112 16.21 -12.53 -4.83
C LYS A 112 17.57 -13.01 -5.35
N ASP A 113 17.60 -14.20 -5.93
CA ASP A 113 18.82 -14.82 -6.44
C ASP A 113 19.10 -14.48 -7.92
N ASP A 114 18.24 -13.64 -8.54
CA ASP A 114 18.31 -13.28 -9.95
C ASP A 114 18.35 -11.77 -10.14
N VAL A 115 19.54 -11.21 -10.01
CA VAL A 115 19.76 -9.76 -10.16
C VAL A 115 19.35 -9.22 -11.55
N ALA A 116 19.45 -10.04 -12.58
CA ALA A 116 19.03 -9.65 -13.92
C ALA A 116 17.51 -9.43 -13.97
N SER A 117 16.74 -10.32 -13.35
CA SER A 117 15.29 -10.17 -13.23
C SER A 117 14.88 -9.04 -12.28
N LEU A 118 15.65 -8.78 -11.21
CA LEU A 118 15.44 -7.60 -10.36
C LEU A 118 15.62 -6.31 -11.15
N LYS A 119 16.65 -6.22 -12.00
CA LYS A 119 16.86 -5.07 -12.89
C LYS A 119 15.73 -4.91 -13.90
N LYS A 120 15.24 -5.99 -14.50
CA LYS A 120 14.05 -5.96 -15.39
C LYS A 120 12.83 -5.41 -14.66
N LEU A 121 12.56 -5.90 -13.45
CA LEU A 121 11.46 -5.40 -12.63
C LEU A 121 11.57 -3.89 -12.40
N VAL A 122 12.74 -3.38 -12.01
CA VAL A 122 12.93 -1.94 -11.79
C VAL A 122 12.85 -1.15 -13.10
N THR A 123 13.32 -1.70 -14.22
CA THR A 123 13.17 -1.10 -15.55
C THR A 123 11.70 -0.95 -15.91
N TYR A 124 10.90 -1.99 -15.67
CA TYR A 124 9.47 -1.98 -15.92
C TYR A 124 8.75 -0.99 -14.99
N ILE A 125 9.09 -0.97 -13.69
CA ILE A 125 8.57 0.01 -12.73
C ILE A 125 8.88 1.43 -13.23
N LYS A 126 10.14 1.74 -13.58
CA LYS A 126 10.52 3.06 -14.08
C LYS A 126 9.65 3.52 -15.26
N ALA A 127 9.37 2.62 -16.19
CA ALA A 127 8.60 2.93 -17.39
C ALA A 127 7.08 3.07 -17.14
N ASN A 128 6.54 2.43 -16.10
CA ASN A 128 5.10 2.25 -15.95
C ASN A 128 4.51 2.76 -14.62
N GLN A 129 5.33 3.25 -13.68
CA GLN A 129 4.86 3.63 -12.34
C GLN A 129 3.86 4.80 -12.36
N ALA A 130 4.04 5.78 -13.25
CA ALA A 130 3.11 6.90 -13.38
C ALA A 130 1.71 6.41 -13.78
N ASP A 131 1.63 5.58 -14.81
CA ASP A 131 0.37 4.99 -15.28
C ASP A 131 -0.26 4.07 -14.22
N THR A 132 0.56 3.36 -13.45
CA THR A 132 0.10 2.53 -12.34
C THR A 132 -0.55 3.37 -11.24
N ILE A 133 0.13 4.43 -10.81
CA ILE A 133 -0.38 5.33 -9.77
C ILE A 133 -1.66 5.99 -10.22
N GLU A 134 -1.68 6.51 -11.44
CA GLU A 134 -2.85 7.14 -12.03
C GLU A 134 -4.06 6.22 -12.04
N SER A 135 -3.87 4.97 -12.41
CA SER A 135 -4.96 4.01 -12.60
C SER A 135 -5.43 3.34 -11.32
N CYS A 136 -4.50 3.01 -10.40
CA CYS A 136 -4.79 2.20 -9.22
C CYS A 136 -5.08 3.05 -7.98
N TYR A 137 -4.40 4.18 -7.85
CA TYR A 137 -4.58 5.10 -6.71
C TYR A 137 -5.76 6.04 -6.92
N GLY A 138 -6.19 6.16 -8.16
CA GLY A 138 -7.18 7.13 -8.61
C GLY A 138 -6.52 8.44 -8.98
N PHE A 139 -7.09 9.08 -10.01
CA PHE A 139 -6.56 10.29 -10.55
C PHE A 139 -6.49 11.36 -9.48
N TYR A 140 -5.30 11.73 -9.19
CA TYR A 140 -5.00 12.98 -8.59
C TYR A 140 -5.09 14.03 -9.69
N GLU A 141 -6.25 14.62 -9.89
CA GLU A 141 -6.27 15.85 -10.64
C GLU A 141 -5.37 16.85 -9.92
N ALA A 142 -4.15 16.96 -10.44
CA ALA A 142 -3.15 17.90 -9.93
C ALA A 142 -3.68 19.36 -9.84
N GLY A 143 -4.85 19.60 -10.40
CA GLY A 143 -5.62 20.83 -10.33
C GLY A 143 -6.40 21.04 -9.03
N GLN A 144 -6.98 20.00 -8.45
CA GLN A 144 -7.86 20.17 -7.27
C GLN A 144 -7.09 20.30 -5.95
N MET A 145 -5.87 19.78 -5.90
CA MET A 145 -5.04 19.87 -4.71
C MET A 145 -3.82 20.80 -4.86
N LYS A 146 -3.72 21.54 -5.97
CA LYS A 146 -2.73 22.62 -6.13
C LYS A 146 -2.92 23.66 -5.03
N GLY A 147 -2.13 23.52 -3.97
CA GLY A 147 -2.11 24.49 -2.88
C GLY A 147 -2.38 23.96 -1.48
N SER A 148 -2.93 22.77 -1.32
CA SER A 148 -3.08 22.21 0.02
C SER A 148 -1.79 21.51 0.47
N LYS A 149 -1.20 21.99 1.56
CA LYS A 149 0.00 21.38 2.16
C LYS A 149 -0.27 19.95 2.60
N GLY A 150 -1.45 19.67 3.13
CA GLY A 150 -1.86 18.34 3.59
C GLY A 150 -1.91 17.31 2.47
N ALA A 151 -2.41 17.68 1.29
CA ALA A 151 -2.45 16.80 0.14
C ALA A 151 -1.07 16.43 -0.39
N LYS A 152 -0.14 17.41 -0.46
CA LYS A 152 1.25 17.13 -0.83
C LYS A 152 1.93 16.20 0.14
N MET A 153 1.58 16.28 1.42
CA MET A 153 2.12 15.43 2.48
C MET A 153 1.56 14.02 2.38
N TYR A 154 0.27 13.87 2.15
CA TYR A 154 -0.40 12.59 1.98
C TYR A 154 0.20 11.79 0.82
N LEU A 155 0.31 12.38 -0.36
CA LEU A 155 0.98 11.75 -1.52
C LEU A 155 2.46 11.43 -1.26
N LYS A 156 3.10 12.17 -0.38
CA LYS A 156 4.51 11.95 -0.04
C LYS A 156 4.72 10.71 0.83
N TYR A 157 3.72 10.33 1.63
CA TYR A 157 3.88 9.27 2.63
C TYR A 157 3.17 7.96 2.30
N ASP A 158 2.11 7.96 1.47
CA ASP A 158 1.20 6.84 1.35
C ASP A 158 1.01 6.30 -0.08
N GLY A 159 2.00 5.60 -0.60
CA GLY A 159 1.84 4.71 -1.75
C GLY A 159 1.64 5.36 -3.13
N GLY A 160 1.33 6.66 -3.21
CA GLY A 160 1.26 7.40 -4.47
C GLY A 160 2.61 7.95 -4.93
N ARG A 161 3.72 7.44 -4.41
CA ARG A 161 5.05 7.97 -4.69
C ARG A 161 5.80 7.14 -5.70
N GLU A 162 6.27 7.81 -6.73
CA GLU A 162 7.19 7.20 -7.71
C GLU A 162 8.57 6.94 -7.10
N MET A 163 9.16 5.81 -7.48
CA MET A 163 10.59 5.58 -7.27
C MET A 163 11.38 6.60 -8.10
N PRO A 164 12.30 7.37 -7.50
CA PRO A 164 13.05 8.39 -8.24
C PRO A 164 13.84 7.81 -9.42
N GLU A 165 13.85 8.52 -10.53
CA GLU A 165 14.51 8.07 -11.74
C GLU A 165 16.00 7.72 -11.52
N TYR A 166 16.74 8.58 -10.78
CA TYR A 166 18.15 8.32 -10.45
C TYR A 166 18.34 7.01 -9.65
N MET A 167 17.38 6.65 -8.81
CA MET A 167 17.44 5.40 -8.04
C MET A 167 17.20 4.19 -8.95
N CYS A 168 16.21 4.27 -9.83
CA CYS A 168 15.99 3.24 -10.85
C CYS A 168 17.25 3.04 -11.70
N ASP A 169 17.84 4.13 -12.18
CA ASP A 169 19.05 4.08 -13.01
C ASP A 169 20.25 3.48 -12.28
N ASN A 170 20.45 3.86 -11.02
CA ASN A 170 21.50 3.29 -10.19
C ASN A 170 21.29 1.77 -10.00
N ILE A 171 20.08 1.33 -9.73
CA ILE A 171 19.77 -0.09 -9.57
C ILE A 171 20.01 -0.85 -10.88
N ILE A 172 19.47 -0.35 -11.99
CA ILE A 172 19.57 -0.98 -13.31
C ILE A 172 21.03 -1.13 -13.73
N ASN A 173 21.82 -0.08 -13.54
CA ASN A 173 23.20 -0.05 -14.02
C ASN A 173 24.20 -0.70 -13.06
N LEU A 174 24.02 -0.55 -11.76
CA LEU A 174 25.06 -0.86 -10.77
C LEU A 174 24.80 -2.11 -9.93
N ALA A 175 23.53 -2.56 -9.75
CA ALA A 175 23.26 -3.72 -8.91
C ALA A 175 24.02 -4.97 -9.43
N THR A 176 24.77 -5.63 -8.57
CA THR A 176 25.54 -6.84 -8.86
C THR A 176 24.91 -8.10 -8.24
N ASP A 177 24.20 -7.90 -7.15
CA ASP A 177 23.56 -8.94 -6.35
C ASP A 177 22.41 -8.33 -5.54
N PHE A 178 21.70 -9.14 -4.78
CA PHE A 178 20.56 -8.69 -3.97
C PHE A 178 20.95 -7.69 -2.87
N GLU A 179 22.06 -7.91 -2.19
CA GLU A 179 22.54 -7.00 -1.14
C GLU A 179 22.88 -5.63 -1.69
N HIS A 180 23.52 -5.58 -2.86
CA HIS A 180 23.82 -4.33 -3.55
C HIS A 180 22.53 -3.66 -4.06
N PHE A 181 21.57 -4.42 -4.59
CA PHE A 181 20.26 -3.95 -4.97
C PHE A 181 19.56 -3.23 -3.79
N ILE A 182 19.57 -3.83 -2.60
CA ILE A 182 18.97 -3.23 -1.39
C ILE A 182 19.72 -1.96 -0.96
N LYS A 183 21.06 -1.96 -1.01
CA LYS A 183 21.87 -0.77 -0.69
C LYS A 183 21.57 0.40 -1.61
N LEU A 184 21.38 0.17 -2.88
CA LEU A 184 21.05 1.20 -3.87
C LEU A 184 19.66 1.82 -3.61
N HIS A 185 18.68 1.04 -3.11
CA HIS A 185 17.38 1.57 -2.66
C HIS A 185 17.50 2.50 -1.46
N ALA A 186 18.43 2.21 -0.55
CA ALA A 186 18.64 3.02 0.65
C ALA A 186 19.54 4.24 0.40
N ALA A 187 20.18 4.33 -0.75
CA ALA A 187 21.08 5.42 -1.10
C ALA A 187 20.29 6.64 -1.59
N GLY A 188 20.49 7.79 -0.96
CA GLY A 188 20.03 9.08 -1.45
C GLY A 188 20.75 9.50 -2.73
N LYS A 189 20.33 10.64 -3.31
CA LYS A 189 20.91 11.17 -4.54
C LYS A 189 22.43 11.38 -4.46
N ASP A 190 22.92 11.71 -3.29
CA ASP A 190 24.34 11.97 -3.00
C ASP A 190 25.04 10.80 -2.32
N GLY A 191 24.48 9.59 -2.38
CA GLY A 191 25.03 8.40 -1.71
C GLY A 191 24.84 8.38 -0.19
N VAL A 192 24.18 9.38 0.38
CA VAL A 192 23.86 9.45 1.82
C VAL A 192 22.63 8.58 2.08
N SER A 193 22.72 7.71 3.07
CA SER A 193 21.57 6.91 3.51
C SER A 193 20.39 7.79 3.91
N MET A 194 19.22 7.54 3.35
CA MET A 194 18.03 8.34 3.59
C MET A 194 17.32 7.99 4.92
N GLY A 195 17.95 7.25 5.80
CA GLY A 195 17.50 6.97 7.17
C GLY A 195 16.25 6.10 7.31
N ARG A 196 15.29 6.20 6.38
CA ARG A 196 14.13 5.31 6.26
C ARG A 196 13.92 4.96 4.79
N PRO A 197 13.71 3.68 4.46
CA PRO A 197 13.34 3.29 3.11
C PRO A 197 12.01 3.95 2.74
N PHE A 198 11.97 4.53 1.58
CA PHE A 198 10.77 5.20 1.11
C PHE A 198 9.70 4.18 0.74
N ARG A 199 8.47 4.52 1.07
CA ARG A 199 7.28 3.81 0.67
C ARG A 199 6.91 4.26 -0.74
N TYR A 200 7.34 3.52 -1.76
CA TYR A 200 6.96 3.78 -3.15
C TYR A 200 5.66 3.04 -3.50
N ALA A 201 4.96 3.51 -4.54
CA ALA A 201 3.74 2.87 -5.03
C ALA A 201 3.94 1.38 -5.33
N ILE A 202 5.12 1.03 -5.87
CA ILE A 202 5.60 -0.35 -5.99
C ILE A 202 6.93 -0.43 -5.24
N ASN A 203 6.89 -1.04 -4.08
CA ASN A 203 7.99 -1.05 -3.14
C ASN A 203 8.77 -2.36 -3.20
N THR A 204 9.87 -2.37 -3.94
CA THR A 204 10.77 -3.51 -4.03
C THR A 204 11.77 -3.59 -2.86
N TYR A 205 11.92 -2.52 -2.08
CA TYR A 205 12.73 -2.54 -0.86
C TYR A 205 12.14 -3.47 0.21
N CYS A 206 10.84 -3.67 0.19
CA CYS A 206 10.13 -4.59 1.08
C CYS A 206 10.70 -6.02 1.00
N MET A 207 11.28 -6.41 -0.12
CA MET A 207 11.96 -7.70 -0.28
C MET A 207 13.07 -7.96 0.74
N LYS A 208 13.66 -6.91 1.34
CA LYS A 208 14.67 -7.04 2.40
C LYS A 208 14.09 -7.73 3.65
N HIS A 209 12.89 -7.38 4.03
CA HIS A 209 12.28 -7.77 5.30
C HIS A 209 11.31 -8.93 5.14
N THR A 210 10.40 -8.83 4.20
CA THR A 210 9.33 -9.82 3.97
C THR A 210 9.62 -10.79 2.83
N GLY A 211 10.57 -10.47 1.96
CA GLY A 211 10.82 -11.23 0.74
C GLY A 211 9.90 -10.87 -0.43
N THR A 212 8.97 -9.95 -0.24
CA THR A 212 7.89 -9.66 -1.17
C THR A 212 8.10 -8.34 -1.91
N ILE A 213 7.50 -8.23 -3.09
CA ILE A 213 7.21 -6.95 -3.74
C ILE A 213 5.90 -6.46 -3.13
N GLU A 214 5.86 -5.21 -2.70
CA GLU A 214 4.70 -4.60 -2.09
C GLU A 214 4.08 -3.57 -3.06
N PHE A 215 2.81 -3.74 -3.38
CA PHE A 215 2.01 -2.76 -4.09
C PHE A 215 1.26 -1.90 -3.08
N ARG A 216 1.68 -0.66 -2.94
CA ARG A 216 1.08 0.34 -2.04
C ARG A 216 0.12 1.28 -2.76
N CYS A 217 0.03 1.15 -4.08
CA CYS A 217 -0.81 2.00 -4.91
C CYS A 217 -2.31 1.67 -4.84
N PHE A 218 -2.70 0.68 -4.07
CA PHE A 218 -4.10 0.30 -3.93
C PHE A 218 -4.76 0.94 -2.73
N ARG A 219 -6.07 1.13 -2.83
CA ARG A 219 -6.91 1.48 -1.71
C ARG A 219 -7.53 0.24 -1.12
N SER A 220 -7.78 0.28 0.17
CA SER A 220 -8.58 -0.74 0.81
C SER A 220 -9.98 -0.78 0.21
N SER A 221 -10.57 -1.95 0.19
CA SER A 221 -11.94 -2.16 -0.24
C SER A 221 -12.63 -3.22 0.62
N ILE A 222 -13.97 -3.16 0.64
CA ILE A 222 -14.85 -4.18 1.19
C ILE A 222 -15.58 -4.95 0.09
N LYS A 223 -15.29 -4.63 -1.18
CA LYS A 223 -15.95 -5.24 -2.34
C LYS A 223 -15.03 -6.26 -3.00
N ARG A 224 -15.55 -7.46 -3.16
CA ARG A 224 -14.81 -8.58 -3.76
C ARG A 224 -14.20 -8.22 -5.12
N ASP A 225 -14.97 -7.64 -6.03
CA ASP A 225 -14.54 -7.35 -7.39
C ASP A 225 -13.45 -6.26 -7.48
N GLU A 226 -13.45 -5.31 -6.55
CA GLU A 226 -12.39 -4.32 -6.42
C GLU A 226 -11.09 -4.97 -5.91
N ILE A 227 -11.17 -5.85 -4.89
CA ILE A 227 -10.04 -6.59 -4.35
C ILE A 227 -9.48 -7.55 -5.40
N GLU A 228 -10.33 -8.30 -6.11
CA GLU A 228 -9.91 -9.17 -7.22
C GLU A 228 -9.17 -8.39 -8.30
N SER A 229 -9.63 -7.18 -8.63
CA SER A 229 -8.97 -6.33 -9.62
C SER A 229 -7.55 -5.95 -9.21
N GLN A 230 -7.32 -5.66 -7.91
CA GLN A 230 -5.99 -5.35 -7.39
C GLN A 230 -5.04 -6.54 -7.57
N PHE A 231 -5.48 -7.74 -7.19
CA PHE A 231 -4.66 -8.95 -7.32
C PHE A 231 -4.37 -9.32 -8.78
N ARG A 232 -5.39 -9.30 -9.64
CA ARG A 232 -5.22 -9.58 -11.07
C ARG A 232 -4.25 -8.59 -11.73
N PHE A 233 -4.37 -7.32 -11.38
CA PHE A 233 -3.47 -6.30 -11.90
C PHE A 233 -2.03 -6.55 -11.43
N ALA A 234 -1.81 -6.80 -10.14
CA ALA A 234 -0.48 -7.08 -9.60
C ALA A 234 0.16 -8.34 -10.24
N GLU A 235 -0.64 -9.40 -10.46
CA GLU A 235 -0.19 -10.60 -11.18
C GLU A 235 0.30 -10.25 -12.60
N LYS A 236 -0.54 -9.55 -13.37
CA LYS A 236 -0.19 -9.13 -14.75
C LYS A 236 0.98 -8.19 -14.80
N PHE A 237 1.10 -7.27 -13.83
CA PHE A 237 2.22 -6.36 -13.72
C PHE A 237 3.54 -7.10 -13.53
N ILE A 238 3.59 -8.04 -12.57
CA ILE A 238 4.82 -8.81 -12.28
C ILE A 238 5.15 -9.74 -13.44
N ASP A 239 4.15 -10.41 -14.01
CA ASP A 239 4.35 -11.27 -15.17
C ASP A 239 4.95 -10.48 -16.34
N ALA A 240 4.38 -9.32 -16.67
CA ALA A 240 4.88 -8.45 -17.71
C ALA A 240 6.30 -7.93 -17.43
N ALA A 241 6.56 -7.52 -16.19
CA ALA A 241 7.87 -7.01 -15.79
C ALA A 241 8.99 -8.04 -15.87
N LEU A 242 8.71 -9.31 -15.58
CA LEU A 242 9.72 -10.38 -15.54
C LEU A 242 9.85 -11.15 -16.86
N ASN A 243 8.79 -11.19 -17.65
CA ASN A 243 8.72 -11.98 -18.88
C ASN A 243 8.64 -11.13 -20.17
N ASP A 244 9.08 -9.85 -20.10
CA ASP A 244 9.10 -8.91 -21.23
C ASP A 244 7.71 -8.72 -21.87
N GLY A 245 6.69 -8.59 -21.04
CA GLY A 245 5.30 -8.48 -21.44
C GLY A 245 4.82 -7.05 -21.76
N PRO A 246 3.51 -6.84 -21.86
CA PRO A 246 2.91 -5.56 -22.24
C PRO A 246 3.12 -4.46 -21.19
N SER A 247 3.00 -3.20 -21.61
CA SER A 247 2.99 -2.04 -20.72
C SER A 247 1.73 -2.04 -19.83
N VAL A 248 1.76 -1.23 -18.76
CA VAL A 248 0.59 -1.06 -17.88
C VAL A 248 -0.62 -0.54 -18.65
N LYS A 249 -0.45 0.37 -19.61
CA LYS A 249 -1.54 0.86 -20.47
C LYS A 249 -2.19 -0.27 -21.28
N GLU A 250 -1.39 -1.15 -21.82
CA GLU A 250 -1.88 -2.31 -22.58
C GLU A 250 -2.58 -3.32 -21.66
N ILE A 251 -2.04 -3.57 -20.46
CA ILE A 251 -2.69 -4.41 -19.44
C ILE A 251 -4.07 -3.86 -19.10
N LEU A 252 -4.17 -2.56 -18.83
CA LEU A 252 -5.41 -1.90 -18.46
C LEU A 252 -6.43 -1.84 -19.62
N ALA A 253 -5.94 -1.77 -20.84
CA ALA A 253 -6.80 -1.80 -22.03
C ALA A 253 -7.31 -3.20 -22.40
N ALA A 254 -6.59 -4.24 -21.98
CA ALA A 254 -6.91 -5.64 -22.31
C ALA A 254 -7.93 -6.28 -21.36
N ASP A 255 -8.17 -5.70 -20.19
CA ASP A 255 -9.07 -6.25 -19.17
C ASP A 255 -9.82 -5.14 -18.44
N THR A 256 -10.94 -5.50 -17.79
CA THR A 256 -11.72 -4.57 -16.98
C THR A 256 -11.29 -4.67 -15.53
N TYR A 257 -10.71 -3.60 -15.01
CA TYR A 257 -10.33 -3.45 -13.61
C TYR A 257 -11.28 -2.49 -12.90
N LYS A 258 -11.65 -2.85 -11.68
CA LYS A 258 -12.45 -2.01 -10.79
C LYS A 258 -11.58 -1.65 -9.60
N PHE A 259 -10.92 -0.51 -9.66
CA PHE A 259 -10.23 0.03 -8.51
C PHE A 259 -11.17 0.95 -7.73
N PRO A 260 -11.10 0.94 -6.38
CA PRO A 260 -11.87 1.87 -5.58
C PRO A 260 -11.56 3.30 -6.03
N PRO A 261 -12.56 4.11 -6.39
CA PRO A 261 -12.32 5.46 -6.86
C PRO A 261 -11.70 6.30 -5.73
N PHE A 262 -10.76 7.14 -6.11
CA PHE A 262 -10.30 8.19 -5.21
C PHE A 262 -11.34 9.30 -5.17
N VAL A 263 -12.18 9.27 -4.17
CA VAL A 263 -13.06 10.39 -3.86
C VAL A 263 -12.42 11.14 -2.70
N TRP A 264 -11.63 12.15 -3.03
CA TRP A 264 -11.14 13.09 -2.03
C TRP A 264 -12.12 14.26 -1.95
N ASP A 265 -12.99 14.24 -0.98
CA ASP A 265 -13.68 15.42 -0.54
C ASP A 265 -12.87 16.07 0.61
N LEU A 266 -12.12 17.12 0.25
CA LEU A 266 -11.33 17.89 1.22
C LEU A 266 -12.24 18.48 2.31
N ASN A 267 -13.47 18.82 1.99
CA ASN A 267 -14.42 19.39 2.95
C ASN A 267 -14.94 18.29 3.89
N GLU A 268 -15.19 17.10 3.38
CA GLU A 268 -15.53 15.93 4.19
C GLU A 268 -14.38 15.58 5.12
N TYR A 269 -13.16 15.54 4.62
CA TYR A 269 -11.95 15.29 5.42
C TYR A 269 -11.69 16.37 6.47
N ILE A 270 -11.78 17.66 6.09
CA ILE A 270 -11.65 18.78 7.04
C ILE A 270 -12.81 18.77 8.04
N GLY A 271 -14.01 18.47 7.59
CA GLY A 271 -15.19 18.30 8.44
C GLY A 271 -14.97 17.19 9.46
N TRP A 272 -14.49 16.04 9.01
CA TRP A 272 -14.18 14.91 9.87
C TRP A 272 -13.04 15.22 10.85
N ILE A 273 -11.94 15.82 10.40
CA ILE A 273 -10.87 16.30 11.28
C ILE A 273 -11.45 17.29 12.33
N ASN A 274 -12.19 18.28 11.92
CA ASN A 274 -12.72 19.30 12.83
C ASN A 274 -13.70 18.73 13.83
N THR A 275 -14.50 17.71 13.47
CA THR A 275 -15.43 17.05 14.39
C THR A 275 -14.77 16.08 15.34
N LYS A 276 -13.76 15.35 14.89
CA LYS A 276 -13.09 14.32 15.70
C LYS A 276 -11.89 14.87 16.49
N TRP A 277 -11.25 15.94 16.03
CA TRP A 277 -10.08 16.55 16.68
C TRP A 277 -10.44 17.77 17.51
N ASP A 278 -11.68 18.02 17.69
CA ASP A 278 -12.14 19.22 18.32
C ASP A 278 -11.89 19.27 19.81
N LYS A 279 -11.87 19.72 20.64
CA LYS A 279 -11.93 20.09 22.06
C LYS A 279 -11.00 19.36 23.03
N GLU A 280 -10.74 18.07 22.89
CA GLU A 280 -10.01 17.33 23.92
C GLU A 280 -8.48 17.36 23.80
N ARG A 281 -7.95 17.50 22.61
CA ARG A 281 -6.50 17.62 22.37
C ARG A 281 -6.03 19.02 21.95
N GLY A 282 -6.94 19.95 21.83
CA GLY A 282 -6.69 21.38 21.75
C GLY A 282 -5.78 21.86 20.62
N ASN A 283 -5.27 23.08 20.79
CA ASN A 283 -4.53 23.85 19.80
C ASN A 283 -3.23 23.20 19.29
N LYS A 284 -2.60 22.31 20.04
CA LYS A 284 -1.33 21.68 19.63
C LYS A 284 -1.44 20.83 18.37
N GLN A 285 -2.54 20.11 18.18
CA GLN A 285 -2.76 19.31 16.97
C GLN A 285 -3.17 20.17 15.78
N ARG A 286 -3.93 21.24 16.02
CA ARG A 286 -4.22 22.24 14.98
C ARG A 286 -2.96 22.95 14.51
N GLU A 287 -2.05 23.29 15.40
CA GLU A 287 -0.75 23.87 15.06
C GLU A 287 0.08 22.93 14.20
N TYR A 288 0.10 21.64 14.53
CA TYR A 288 0.82 20.63 13.75
C TYR A 288 0.27 20.52 12.32
N LEU A 289 -1.04 20.49 12.15
CA LEU A 289 -1.69 20.42 10.83
C LEU A 289 -1.56 21.74 10.04
N ALA A 290 -1.49 22.87 10.72
CA ALA A 290 -1.29 24.18 10.09
C ALA A 290 0.15 24.36 9.58
N VAL A 291 1.12 23.66 10.18
CA VAL A 291 2.54 23.71 9.80
C VAL A 291 2.89 22.62 8.78
N ALA A 292 2.12 21.53 8.73
CA ALA A 292 2.26 20.46 7.75
C ALA A 292 1.60 20.81 6.43
#